data_943b891f088337250c74d498dbb1695c
#
_entry.id   943b891f088337250c74d498dbb1695c
#
_cell.length_a   1.000
_cell.length_b   1.000
_cell.length_c   1.000
_cell.angle_alpha   90.00
_cell.angle_beta   90.00
_cell.angle_gamma   90.00
#
_symmetry.space_group_name_H-M   'P 1'
#
loop_
_entity.id
_entity.type
_entity.pdbx_description
1 polymer ?
#
loop_
_entity_poly.entity_id
_entity_poly.type
_entity_poly.pdbx_seq_one_letter_code
_entity_poly.pdbx_strand_id
1 'polypeptide(L)'
;MENPLIYSCSGCSSAAQMANYIAVKIDRKAIAEMSCIVRVGGNVKKMVKTAKSGRKIIAIDGCPLSCSKACLSNHHIEPDLHFELTQFGVEKKKHMDFDPNQA
;
A
#
# COMPACT_ATOMS: atom_id res chain seq x y z
N MET A 1 -1.95 8.41 20.98
CA MET A 1 -1.04 8.31 19.82
C MET A 1 -1.79 7.65 18.67
N GLU A 2 -1.81 8.28 17.52
CA GLU A 2 -2.52 7.73 16.37
C GLU A 2 -1.75 6.56 15.74
N ASN A 3 -2.49 5.57 15.23
CA ASN A 3 -1.88 4.47 14.49
C ASN A 3 -1.23 4.98 13.21
N PRO A 4 -0.19 4.29 12.69
CA PRO A 4 0.34 4.59 11.37
C PRO A 4 -0.74 4.45 10.30
N LEU A 5 -0.57 5.18 9.21
CA LEU A 5 -1.36 4.95 7.99
C LEU A 5 -0.69 3.85 7.18
N ILE A 6 -1.50 2.99 6.55
CA ILE A 6 -0.97 1.99 5.63
C ILE A 6 -1.62 2.13 4.27
N TYR A 7 -0.80 2.11 3.24
CA TYR A 7 -1.21 2.16 1.84
C TYR A 7 -0.73 0.92 1.12
N SER A 8 -1.50 0.46 0.16
CA SER A 8 -1.10 -0.65 -0.69
C SER A 8 -1.41 -0.35 -2.13
N CYS A 9 -0.66 -0.94 -3.06
CA CYS A 9 -1.09 -0.99 -4.43
C CYS A 9 -2.25 -1.99 -4.57
N SER A 10 -2.92 -1.93 -5.70
CA SER A 10 -3.95 -2.88 -6.07
C SER A 10 -3.94 -3.03 -7.57
N GLY A 11 -4.65 -4.02 -8.09
CA GLY A 11 -4.71 -4.23 -9.52
C GLY A 11 -4.96 -5.68 -9.89
N CYS A 12 -4.73 -6.03 -11.16
CA CYS A 12 -5.05 -7.35 -11.68
C CYS A 12 -3.98 -8.41 -11.41
N SER A 13 -2.77 -8.01 -11.02
CA SER A 13 -1.72 -8.99 -10.75
C SER A 13 -1.87 -9.64 -9.37
N SER A 14 -1.38 -10.87 -9.23
CA SER A 14 -1.41 -11.58 -7.97
C SER A 14 -0.66 -10.84 -6.86
N ALA A 15 0.48 -10.24 -7.19
CA ALA A 15 1.29 -9.51 -6.23
C ALA A 15 0.58 -8.24 -5.71
N ALA A 16 -0.10 -7.50 -6.61
CA ALA A 16 -0.87 -6.32 -6.22
C ALA A 16 -2.03 -6.70 -5.29
N GLN A 17 -2.73 -7.79 -5.60
CA GLN A 17 -3.82 -8.27 -4.77
C GLN A 17 -3.34 -8.74 -3.40
N MET A 18 -2.19 -9.38 -3.35
CA MET A 18 -1.59 -9.78 -2.08
C MET A 18 -1.23 -8.56 -1.22
N ALA A 19 -0.67 -7.51 -1.82
CA ALA A 19 -0.35 -6.27 -1.10
C ALA A 19 -1.60 -5.68 -0.46
N ASN A 20 -2.70 -5.59 -1.21
CA ASN A 20 -3.98 -5.11 -0.69
C ASN A 20 -4.51 -6.01 0.43
N TYR A 21 -4.44 -7.32 0.26
CA TYR A 21 -4.86 -8.28 1.27
C TYR A 21 -4.11 -8.09 2.59
N ILE A 22 -2.80 -7.93 2.52
CA ILE A 22 -1.97 -7.73 3.71
C ILE A 22 -2.35 -6.42 4.40
N ALA A 23 -2.52 -5.34 3.64
CA ALA A 23 -2.90 -4.04 4.21
C ALA A 23 -4.25 -4.10 4.90
N VAL A 24 -5.24 -4.75 4.27
CA VAL A 24 -6.58 -4.92 4.87
C VAL A 24 -6.47 -5.71 6.17
N LYS A 25 -5.69 -6.78 6.17
CA LYS A 25 -5.51 -7.61 7.37
C LYS A 25 -4.88 -6.83 8.52
N ILE A 26 -3.89 -6.01 8.23
CA ILE A 26 -3.24 -5.17 9.24
C ILE A 26 -4.22 -4.13 9.79
N ASP A 27 -5.05 -3.54 8.92
CA ASP A 27 -6.10 -2.60 9.33
C ASP A 27 -7.10 -3.28 10.29
N ARG A 28 -7.57 -4.48 9.94
CA ARG A 28 -8.55 -5.21 10.75
C ARG A 28 -7.98 -5.65 12.11
N LYS A 29 -6.67 -5.77 12.23
CA LYS A 29 -5.99 -6.05 13.50
C LYS A 29 -5.67 -4.77 14.27
N ALA A 30 -6.05 -3.61 13.77
CA ALA A 30 -5.84 -2.30 14.40
C ALA A 30 -4.35 -1.97 14.65
N ILE A 31 -3.44 -2.57 13.87
CA ILE A 31 -2.01 -2.26 13.93
C ILE A 31 -1.72 -0.96 13.20
N ALA A 32 -2.38 -0.75 12.05
CA ALA A 32 -2.30 0.47 11.26
C ALA A 32 -3.65 0.75 10.62
N GLU A 33 -3.92 2.00 10.30
CA GLU A 33 -5.17 2.40 9.65
C GLU A 33 -4.96 2.45 8.14
N MET A 34 -5.73 1.67 7.39
CA MET A 34 -5.65 1.68 5.94
C MET A 34 -6.30 2.92 5.35
N SER A 35 -5.61 3.61 4.46
CA SER A 35 -6.14 4.72 3.70
C SER A 35 -6.10 4.40 2.21
N CYS A 36 -6.79 5.19 1.40
CA CYS A 36 -6.99 4.87 -0.01
C CYS A 36 -5.94 5.52 -0.90
N ILE A 37 -5.03 4.71 -1.45
CA ILE A 37 -3.96 5.22 -2.32
C ILE A 37 -4.51 5.75 -3.65
N VAL A 38 -5.61 5.20 -4.15
CA VAL A 38 -6.23 5.67 -5.38
C VAL A 38 -6.69 7.12 -5.23
N ARG A 39 -7.24 7.47 -4.08
CA ARG A 39 -7.68 8.84 -3.81
C ARG A 39 -6.51 9.81 -3.65
N VAL A 40 -5.40 9.33 -3.10
CA VAL A 40 -4.17 10.13 -3.03
C VAL A 40 -3.62 10.36 -4.45
N GLY A 41 -3.50 9.29 -5.23
CA GLY A 41 -3.04 9.37 -6.62
C GLY A 41 -3.96 10.21 -7.50
N GLY A 42 -5.27 10.18 -7.22
CA GLY A 42 -6.27 10.96 -7.93
C GLY A 42 -6.44 12.39 -7.42
N ASN A 43 -5.59 12.83 -6.51
CA ASN A 43 -5.57 14.21 -5.99
C ASN A 43 -6.84 14.60 -5.21
N VAL A 44 -7.50 13.65 -4.55
CA VAL A 44 -8.65 13.96 -3.70
C VAL A 44 -8.15 14.70 -2.45
N LYS A 45 -8.49 15.97 -2.33
CA LYS A 45 -7.91 16.89 -1.34
C LYS A 45 -7.94 16.37 0.09
N LYS A 46 -9.07 15.80 0.52
CA LYS A 46 -9.21 15.27 1.88
C LYS A 46 -8.22 14.14 2.16
N MET A 47 -8.03 13.25 1.19
CA MET A 47 -7.13 12.11 1.34
C MET A 47 -5.66 12.51 1.26
N VAL A 48 -5.33 13.49 0.42
CA VAL A 48 -3.99 14.06 0.36
C VAL A 48 -3.65 14.75 1.68
N LYS A 49 -4.60 15.50 2.24
CA LYS A 49 -4.41 16.15 3.53
C LYS A 49 -4.15 15.14 4.65
N THR A 50 -4.88 14.04 4.67
CA THR A 50 -4.67 12.97 5.63
C THR A 50 -3.26 12.38 5.49
N ALA A 51 -2.82 12.13 4.25
CA ALA A 51 -1.49 11.60 3.98
C ALA A 51 -0.38 12.56 4.45
N LYS A 52 -0.64 13.88 4.44
CA LYS A 52 0.31 14.90 4.87
C LYS A 52 0.17 15.28 6.34
N SER A 53 -0.60 14.54 7.12
CA SER A 53 -0.93 14.90 8.51
C SER A 53 0.20 14.69 9.52
N GLY A 54 1.34 14.16 9.10
CA GLY A 54 2.46 13.88 9.98
C GLY A 54 2.44 12.50 10.62
N ARG A 55 1.41 11.70 10.36
CA ARG A 55 1.34 10.32 10.82
C ARG A 55 2.38 9.47 10.08
N LYS A 56 2.92 8.46 10.75
CA LYS A 56 3.84 7.52 10.09
C LYS A 56 3.11 6.77 8.98
N ILE A 57 3.81 6.48 7.90
CA ILE A 57 3.24 5.87 6.71
C ILE A 57 3.99 4.58 6.38
N ILE A 58 3.21 3.52 6.18
CA ILE A 58 3.70 2.23 5.70
C ILE A 58 3.12 2.03 4.31
N ALA A 59 3.95 1.72 3.34
CA ALA A 59 3.51 1.42 1.98
C ALA A 59 3.90 0.00 1.61
N ILE A 60 2.96 -0.75 1.03
CA ILE A 60 3.18 -2.11 0.57
C ILE A 60 2.88 -2.16 -0.93
N ASP A 61 3.88 -2.49 -1.73
CA ASP A 61 3.76 -2.66 -3.16
C ASP A 61 4.04 -4.09 -3.55
N GLY A 62 3.29 -4.60 -4.55
CA GLY A 62 3.41 -5.99 -4.97
C GLY A 62 4.64 -6.27 -5.81
N CYS A 63 5.13 -5.28 -6.54
CA CYS A 63 6.24 -5.47 -7.50
C CYS A 63 7.11 -4.21 -7.60
N PRO A 64 8.24 -4.28 -8.35
CA PRO A 64 9.18 -3.15 -8.46
C PRO A 64 8.59 -1.85 -9.02
N LEU A 65 7.42 -1.88 -9.67
CA LEU A 65 6.77 -0.65 -10.15
C LEU A 65 6.40 0.27 -8.99
N SER A 66 6.18 -0.28 -7.80
CA SER A 66 5.96 0.50 -6.56
C SER A 66 4.93 1.60 -6.71
N CYS A 67 3.73 1.24 -7.18
CA CYS A 67 2.68 2.20 -7.51
C CYS A 67 2.21 3.02 -6.31
N SER A 68 2.10 2.43 -5.11
CA SER A 68 1.68 3.20 -3.95
C SER A 68 2.74 4.22 -3.54
N LYS A 69 4.01 3.83 -3.59
CA LYS A 69 5.12 4.74 -3.33
C LYS A 69 5.14 5.88 -4.36
N ALA A 70 4.90 5.57 -5.63
CA ALA A 70 4.84 6.57 -6.70
C ALA A 70 3.70 7.57 -6.49
N CYS A 71 2.52 7.10 -6.09
CA CYS A 71 1.38 7.98 -5.81
C CYS A 71 1.68 8.93 -4.65
N LEU A 72 2.31 8.45 -3.60
CA LEU A 72 2.72 9.29 -2.48
C LEU A 72 3.79 10.30 -2.91
N SER A 73 4.75 9.88 -3.71
CA SER A 73 5.83 10.73 -4.22
C SER A 73 5.31 11.90 -5.04
N ASN A 74 4.20 11.74 -5.76
CA ASN A 74 3.57 12.82 -6.52
C ASN A 74 3.12 13.98 -5.63
N HIS A 75 2.96 13.73 -4.35
CA HIS A 75 2.60 14.75 -3.35
C HIS A 75 3.76 15.08 -2.41
N HIS A 76 4.98 14.71 -2.79
CA HIS A 76 6.19 14.91 -1.99
C HIS A 76 6.12 14.20 -0.64
N ILE A 77 5.46 13.03 -0.60
CA ILE A 77 5.33 12.21 0.59
C ILE A 77 6.20 10.97 0.43
N GLU A 78 7.06 10.72 1.42
CA GLU A 78 7.85 9.50 1.48
C GLU A 78 7.34 8.60 2.58
N PRO A 79 7.10 7.30 2.31
CA PRO A 79 6.70 6.40 3.38
C PRO A 79 7.85 6.19 4.37
N ASP A 80 7.51 6.04 5.64
CA ASP A 80 8.50 5.73 6.67
C ASP A 80 9.01 4.30 6.52
N LEU A 81 8.13 3.37 6.09
CA LEU A 81 8.47 1.99 5.77
C LEU A 81 7.87 1.65 4.41
N HIS A 82 8.65 0.99 3.57
CA HIS A 82 8.19 0.53 2.27
C HIS A 82 8.58 -0.93 2.06
N PHE A 83 7.59 -1.77 1.77
CA PHE A 83 7.78 -3.18 1.49
C PHE A 83 7.39 -3.46 0.05
N GLU A 84 8.27 -4.11 -0.69
CA GLU A 84 8.00 -4.52 -2.06
C GLU A 84 8.04 -6.06 -2.07
N LEU A 85 6.89 -6.68 -2.35
CA LEU A 85 6.69 -8.11 -2.08
C LEU A 85 7.60 -9.04 -2.89
N THR A 86 8.00 -8.65 -4.10
CA THR A 86 8.89 -9.50 -4.90
C THR A 86 10.27 -9.66 -4.24
N GLN A 87 10.67 -8.74 -3.38
CA GLN A 87 11.90 -8.87 -2.61
C GLN A 87 11.80 -9.95 -1.53
N PHE A 88 10.58 -10.40 -1.22
CA PHE A 88 10.33 -11.46 -0.24
C PHE A 88 9.96 -12.78 -0.91
N GLY A 89 10.30 -12.95 -2.19
CA GLY A 89 10.06 -14.19 -2.92
C GLY A 89 8.67 -14.35 -3.52
N VAL A 90 7.85 -13.31 -3.48
CA VAL A 90 6.52 -13.34 -4.10
C VAL A 90 6.67 -13.15 -5.61
N GLU A 91 6.04 -14.03 -6.39
CA GLU A 91 6.00 -13.90 -7.84
C GLU A 91 4.80 -13.06 -8.28
N LYS A 92 5.04 -12.14 -9.22
CA LYS A 92 3.98 -11.37 -9.85
C LYS A 92 3.39 -12.17 -11.01
N LYS A 93 2.11 -12.51 -10.92
CA LYS A 93 1.38 -13.21 -11.98
C LYS A 93 0.22 -12.34 -12.46
N LYS A 94 0.23 -12.00 -13.74
CA LYS A 94 -0.85 -11.20 -14.33
C LYS A 94 -2.11 -12.03 -14.45
N HIS A 95 -3.26 -11.40 -14.15
CA HIS A 95 -4.59 -12.02 -14.28
C HIS A 95 -4.76 -13.33 -13.51
N MET A 96 -4.08 -13.45 -12.37
CA MET A 96 -4.18 -14.61 -11.48
C MET A 96 -4.38 -14.17 -10.05
N ASP A 97 -4.98 -15.04 -9.25
CA ASP A 97 -5.14 -14.81 -7.82
C ASP A 97 -3.81 -15.06 -7.10
N PHE A 98 -3.63 -14.39 -5.97
CA PHE A 98 -2.46 -14.64 -5.15
C PHE A 98 -2.62 -15.93 -4.35
N ASP A 99 -1.48 -16.51 -3.93
CA ASP A 99 -1.46 -17.65 -3.04
C ASP A 99 -1.56 -17.15 -1.59
N PRO A 100 -2.65 -17.48 -0.85
CA PRO A 100 -2.80 -17.04 0.54
C PRO A 100 -1.65 -17.48 1.46
N ASN A 101 -0.98 -18.57 1.11
CA ASN A 101 0.14 -19.08 1.91
C ASN A 101 1.39 -18.20 1.80
N GLN A 102 1.49 -17.37 0.76
CA GLN A 102 2.60 -16.43 0.61
C GLN A 102 2.34 -15.10 1.31
N ALA A 103 1.10 -14.84 1.68
CA ALA A 103 0.74 -13.56 2.31
C ALA A 103 1.16 -13.49 3.85
#